data_9f52b302738467d4a8e2166f4f5f4e3b
#
_entry.id   9f52b302738467d4a8e2166f4f5f4e3b
#
_cell.length_a   1.000
_cell.length_b   1.000
_cell.length_c   1.000
_cell.angle_alpha   90.00
_cell.angle_beta   90.00
_cell.angle_gamma   90.00
#
_symmetry.space_group_name_H-M   'P 1'
#
loop_
_entity.id
_entity.type
_entity.pdbx_description
1 polymer ?
#
loop_
_entity_poly.entity_id
_entity_poly.type
_entity_poly.pdbx_seq_one_letter_code
_entity_poly.pdbx_strand_id
1 'polypeptide(L)'
;MTQQTDIDVKKEDKLIFENVYFSWPGKEKFIIENCNFSIVKPGLWMLLGKNGCGKSTILKLIKGILQPTNGKIQRPENISMVFQNPDHQILMPTCGSELILNIKENISKKDIHEKVNQVLMDVGLKGFLRRPVHTLSGGQKQKLAIASALISKSSFILMDEPTALLDEFSQMQIIEIIKSLTDKQYQPITVLWITHRLEELIYADKASKMINGQFSVWQNPNNFKEK
;
A
#
# COMPACT_ATOMS: atom_id res chain seq x y z
N MET A 1 25.66 -5.59 24.65
CA MET A 1 25.01 -6.77 24.01
C MET A 1 23.54 -6.45 23.86
N THR A 2 23.15 -5.88 22.73
CA THR A 2 21.78 -5.51 22.37
C THR A 2 21.17 -6.71 21.65
N GLN A 3 20.26 -7.42 22.32
CA GLN A 3 19.47 -8.46 21.69
C GLN A 3 18.55 -7.81 20.68
N GLN A 4 18.85 -7.99 19.42
CA GLN A 4 17.96 -7.71 18.30
C GLN A 4 16.89 -8.80 18.33
N THR A 5 15.71 -8.48 18.87
CA THR A 5 14.52 -9.34 18.76
C THR A 5 14.11 -9.37 17.29
N ASP A 6 14.51 -10.42 16.59
CA ASP A 6 13.91 -10.77 15.29
C ASP A 6 12.41 -10.99 15.53
N ILE A 7 11.60 -10.02 15.09
CA ILE A 7 10.16 -10.19 15.05
C ILE A 7 9.89 -11.27 14.00
N ASP A 8 9.51 -12.44 14.45
CA ASP A 8 9.20 -13.60 13.61
C ASP A 8 7.96 -13.25 12.75
N VAL A 9 8.22 -12.78 11.53
CA VAL A 9 7.15 -12.48 10.54
C VAL A 9 6.48 -13.81 10.24
N LYS A 10 5.20 -13.92 10.58
CA LYS A 10 4.40 -15.10 10.25
C LYS A 10 4.60 -15.45 8.79
N LYS A 11 4.74 -16.73 8.49
CA LYS A 11 4.97 -17.25 7.12
C LYS A 11 3.91 -16.74 6.13
N GLU A 12 2.77 -16.30 6.63
CA GLU A 12 1.60 -15.79 5.93
C GLU A 12 1.72 -14.33 5.43
N ASP A 13 2.70 -13.56 5.94
CA ASP A 13 2.84 -12.13 5.62
C ASP A 13 3.94 -11.83 4.57
N LYS A 14 4.37 -12.86 3.83
CA LYS A 14 5.45 -12.72 2.84
C LYS A 14 4.90 -12.54 1.43
N LEU A 15 5.46 -11.59 0.70
CA LEU A 15 5.26 -11.44 -0.73
C LEU A 15 6.51 -11.93 -1.45
N ILE A 16 6.38 -12.95 -2.32
CA ILE A 16 7.51 -13.51 -3.07
C ILE A 16 7.08 -13.71 -4.53
N PHE A 17 7.88 -13.19 -5.44
CA PHE A 17 7.80 -13.41 -6.89
C PHE A 17 8.97 -14.29 -7.32
N GLU A 18 8.67 -15.41 -8.00
CA GLU A 18 9.65 -16.36 -8.50
C GLU A 18 9.45 -16.57 -10.00
N ASN A 19 10.38 -16.06 -10.80
CA ASN A 19 10.38 -16.16 -12.27
C ASN A 19 9.03 -15.77 -12.89
N VAL A 20 8.45 -14.65 -12.44
CA VAL A 20 7.13 -14.23 -12.86
C VAL A 20 7.18 -13.55 -14.21
N TYR A 21 6.37 -14.05 -15.14
CA TYR A 21 6.08 -13.45 -16.43
C TYR A 21 4.61 -13.15 -16.55
N PHE A 22 4.26 -12.08 -17.24
CA PHE A 22 2.88 -11.74 -17.55
C PHE A 22 2.77 -11.09 -18.94
N SER A 23 1.87 -11.62 -19.77
CA SER A 23 1.39 -11.01 -21.00
C SER A 23 -0.14 -10.93 -20.98
N TRP A 24 -0.71 -9.95 -21.68
CA TRP A 24 -2.16 -9.90 -21.87
C TRP A 24 -2.62 -11.04 -22.79
N PRO A 25 -3.82 -11.59 -22.61
CA PRO A 25 -4.37 -12.60 -23.49
C PRO A 25 -4.29 -12.16 -24.96
N GLY A 26 -3.75 -13.05 -25.81
CA GLY A 26 -3.58 -12.79 -27.25
C GLY A 26 -2.41 -11.84 -27.59
N LYS A 27 -1.55 -11.50 -26.64
CA LYS A 27 -0.33 -10.72 -26.90
C LYS A 27 0.92 -11.58 -26.64
N GLU A 28 1.84 -11.57 -27.59
CA GLU A 28 3.13 -12.29 -27.47
C GLU A 28 4.11 -11.56 -26.56
N LYS A 29 4.01 -10.21 -26.50
CA LYS A 29 4.94 -9.40 -25.73
C LYS A 29 4.61 -9.45 -24.23
N PHE A 30 5.60 -9.79 -23.43
CA PHE A 30 5.50 -9.71 -21.97
C PHE A 30 5.46 -8.24 -21.49
N ILE A 31 4.56 -7.97 -20.54
CA ILE A 31 4.52 -6.72 -19.77
C ILE A 31 5.38 -6.82 -18.52
N ILE A 32 5.44 -8.02 -17.93
CA ILE A 32 6.33 -8.39 -16.84
C ILE A 32 7.20 -9.53 -17.34
N GLU A 33 8.51 -9.39 -17.16
CA GLU A 33 9.48 -10.34 -17.67
C GLU A 33 10.48 -10.74 -16.59
N ASN A 34 10.51 -12.04 -16.28
CA ASN A 34 11.42 -12.65 -15.30
C ASN A 34 11.50 -11.86 -13.99
N CYS A 35 10.33 -11.46 -13.46
CA CYS A 35 10.26 -10.66 -12.26
C CYS A 35 10.52 -11.51 -11.02
N ASN A 36 11.58 -11.17 -10.29
CA ASN A 36 12.01 -11.86 -9.08
C ASN A 36 12.23 -10.85 -7.97
N PHE A 37 11.46 -10.93 -6.90
CA PHE A 37 11.69 -10.14 -5.68
C PHE A 37 10.96 -10.74 -4.49
N SER A 38 11.34 -10.31 -3.29
CA SER A 38 10.63 -10.66 -2.06
C SER A 38 10.51 -9.47 -1.12
N ILE A 39 9.38 -9.40 -0.40
CA ILE A 39 9.15 -8.52 0.73
C ILE A 39 8.80 -9.42 1.91
N VAL A 40 9.73 -9.54 2.84
CA VAL A 40 9.66 -10.53 3.95
C VAL A 40 9.71 -9.87 5.33
N LYS A 41 9.85 -8.54 5.38
CA LYS A 41 9.86 -7.76 6.62
C LYS A 41 8.90 -6.59 6.52
N PRO A 42 8.22 -6.20 7.61
CA PRO A 42 7.45 -4.97 7.65
C PRO A 42 8.28 -3.76 7.27
N GLY A 43 7.61 -2.70 6.84
CA GLY A 43 8.24 -1.44 6.48
C GLY A 43 7.65 -0.81 5.23
N LEU A 44 8.22 0.33 4.83
CA LEU A 44 7.84 1.09 3.64
C LEU A 44 8.75 0.74 2.47
N TRP A 45 8.22 0.00 1.52
CA TRP A 45 8.88 -0.44 0.29
C TRP A 45 8.37 0.39 -0.88
N MET A 46 9.26 1.01 -1.63
CA MET A 46 8.85 1.86 -2.77
C MET A 46 9.35 1.31 -4.10
N LEU A 47 8.43 1.25 -5.07
CA LEU A 47 8.71 0.85 -6.45
C LEU A 47 8.60 2.04 -7.38
N LEU A 48 9.76 2.53 -7.85
CA LEU A 48 9.86 3.63 -8.81
C LEU A 48 9.77 3.11 -10.24
N GLY A 49 9.09 3.84 -11.11
CA GLY A 49 9.09 3.54 -12.55
C GLY A 49 8.24 4.51 -13.35
N LYS A 50 8.58 4.69 -14.61
CA LYS A 50 7.81 5.52 -15.55
C LYS A 50 6.43 4.93 -15.82
N ASN A 51 5.50 5.76 -16.28
CA ASN A 51 4.18 5.28 -16.69
C ASN A 51 4.30 4.24 -17.80
N GLY A 52 3.47 3.19 -17.74
CA GLY A 52 3.48 2.09 -18.71
C GLY A 52 4.57 1.02 -18.50
N CYS A 53 5.48 1.13 -17.52
CA CYS A 53 6.52 0.12 -17.31
C CYS A 53 6.03 -1.18 -16.63
N GLY A 54 4.74 -1.27 -16.22
CA GLY A 54 4.15 -2.47 -15.63
C GLY A 54 3.81 -2.39 -14.13
N LYS A 55 4.00 -1.24 -13.46
CA LYS A 55 3.75 -1.08 -12.01
C LYS A 55 2.34 -1.50 -11.58
N SER A 56 1.31 -0.94 -12.22
CA SER A 56 -0.08 -1.28 -11.88
C SER A 56 -0.43 -2.74 -12.24
N THR A 57 0.30 -3.35 -13.19
CA THR A 57 0.20 -4.79 -13.49
C THR A 57 0.75 -5.61 -12.32
N ILE A 58 1.89 -5.23 -11.75
CA ILE A 58 2.45 -5.85 -10.53
C ILE A 58 1.42 -5.79 -9.39
N LEU A 59 0.78 -4.63 -9.13
CA LEU A 59 -0.24 -4.53 -8.07
C LEU A 59 -1.42 -5.48 -8.31
N LYS A 60 -1.90 -5.58 -9.56
CA LYS A 60 -2.99 -6.49 -9.92
C LYS A 60 -2.60 -7.96 -9.76
N LEU A 61 -1.34 -8.31 -10.08
CA LEU A 61 -0.78 -9.64 -9.84
C LEU A 61 -0.68 -9.93 -8.34
N ILE A 62 -0.19 -8.98 -7.53
CA ILE A 62 -0.13 -9.12 -6.07
C ILE A 62 -1.53 -9.28 -5.48
N LYS A 63 -2.50 -8.48 -5.92
CA LYS A 63 -3.88 -8.56 -5.45
C LYS A 63 -4.61 -9.85 -5.90
N GLY A 64 -4.04 -10.59 -6.85
CA GLY A 64 -4.65 -11.80 -7.41
C GLY A 64 -5.75 -11.51 -8.45
N ILE A 65 -5.90 -10.27 -8.88
CA ILE A 65 -6.82 -9.86 -9.96
C ILE A 65 -6.34 -10.43 -11.31
N LEU A 66 -5.01 -10.45 -11.50
CA LEU A 66 -4.37 -11.10 -12.63
C LEU A 66 -3.60 -12.33 -12.15
N GLN A 67 -3.53 -13.35 -13.03
CA GLN A 67 -2.68 -14.52 -12.81
C GLN A 67 -1.42 -14.39 -13.66
N PRO A 68 -0.25 -14.80 -13.17
CA PRO A 68 0.95 -14.79 -13.98
C PRO A 68 0.83 -15.78 -15.15
N THR A 69 1.42 -15.46 -16.30
CA THR A 69 1.53 -16.37 -17.44
C THR A 69 2.46 -17.53 -17.09
N ASN A 70 3.57 -17.23 -16.43
CA ASN A 70 4.55 -18.19 -15.90
C ASN A 70 5.09 -17.71 -14.56
N GLY A 71 5.69 -18.63 -13.79
CA GLY A 71 6.28 -18.38 -12.47
C GLY A 71 5.28 -18.54 -11.34
N LYS A 72 5.69 -18.16 -10.14
CA LYS A 72 4.89 -18.29 -8.91
C LYS A 72 4.87 -17.00 -8.12
N ILE A 73 3.73 -16.74 -7.48
CA ILE A 73 3.57 -15.61 -6.56
C ILE A 73 3.02 -16.15 -5.24
N GLN A 74 3.82 -16.05 -4.18
CA GLN A 74 3.33 -16.20 -2.82
C GLN A 74 2.82 -14.83 -2.35
N ARG A 75 1.59 -14.78 -1.82
CA ARG A 75 0.90 -13.55 -1.41
C ARG A 75 0.60 -13.58 0.07
N PRO A 76 0.65 -12.41 0.75
CA PRO A 76 0.01 -12.26 2.06
C PRO A 76 -1.49 -12.56 1.97
N GLU A 77 -2.07 -13.07 3.06
CA GLU A 77 -3.51 -13.40 3.10
C GLU A 77 -4.39 -12.14 3.05
N ASN A 78 -4.01 -11.13 3.84
CA ASN A 78 -4.79 -9.91 3.99
C ASN A 78 -4.09 -8.73 3.33
N ILE A 79 -4.46 -8.45 2.09
CA ILE A 79 -3.94 -7.34 1.30
C ILE A 79 -5.04 -6.31 1.08
N SER A 80 -4.80 -5.06 1.45
CA SER A 80 -5.60 -3.91 1.03
C SER A 80 -4.91 -3.12 -0.07
N MET A 81 -5.69 -2.34 -0.80
CA MET A 81 -5.18 -1.47 -1.85
C MET A 81 -5.75 -0.06 -1.67
N VAL A 82 -4.89 0.94 -1.85
CA VAL A 82 -5.21 2.36 -1.88
C VAL A 82 -4.91 2.87 -3.29
N PHE A 83 -5.94 3.40 -3.96
CA PHE A 83 -5.82 3.90 -5.34
C PHE A 83 -5.29 5.32 -5.40
N GLN A 84 -4.76 5.71 -6.54
CA GLN A 84 -4.33 7.07 -6.86
C GLN A 84 -5.47 8.08 -6.69
N ASN A 85 -6.67 7.75 -7.18
CA ASN A 85 -7.86 8.55 -6.97
C ASN A 85 -8.78 7.87 -5.94
N PRO A 86 -8.93 8.43 -4.73
CA PRO A 86 -9.76 7.85 -3.68
C PRO A 86 -11.25 7.80 -4.03
N ASP A 87 -11.74 8.63 -4.96
CA ASP A 87 -13.13 8.60 -5.41
C ASP A 87 -13.51 7.29 -6.14
N HIS A 88 -12.52 6.54 -6.63
CA HIS A 88 -12.76 5.21 -7.22
C HIS A 88 -12.91 4.10 -6.15
N GLN A 89 -12.63 4.41 -4.89
CA GLN A 89 -12.61 3.43 -3.80
C GLN A 89 -13.69 3.68 -2.76
N ILE A 90 -14.01 4.95 -2.48
CA ILE A 90 -14.96 5.34 -1.44
C ILE A 90 -16.38 5.20 -1.99
N LEU A 91 -17.20 4.39 -1.31
CA LEU A 91 -18.54 4.01 -1.76
C LEU A 91 -19.66 4.59 -0.89
N MET A 92 -19.37 4.88 0.39
CA MET A 92 -20.39 5.25 1.36
C MET A 92 -20.52 6.76 1.54
N PRO A 93 -21.69 7.27 1.95
CA PRO A 93 -21.95 8.70 2.05
C PRO A 93 -21.20 9.40 3.19
N THR A 94 -20.80 8.69 4.25
CA THR A 94 -20.09 9.26 5.41
C THR A 94 -18.81 8.51 5.72
N CYS A 95 -17.84 9.20 6.36
CA CYS A 95 -16.57 8.56 6.77
C CYS A 95 -16.79 7.34 7.67
N GLY A 96 -17.71 7.43 8.61
CA GLY A 96 -18.00 6.30 9.51
C GLY A 96 -18.61 5.10 8.77
N SER A 97 -19.58 5.32 7.88
CA SER A 97 -20.18 4.24 7.10
C SER A 97 -19.18 3.56 6.16
N GLU A 98 -18.26 4.34 5.58
CA GLU A 98 -17.17 3.80 4.75
C GLU A 98 -16.26 2.85 5.53
N LEU A 99 -15.88 3.23 6.76
CA LEU A 99 -15.06 2.39 7.60
C LEU A 99 -15.79 1.15 8.10
N ILE A 100 -17.06 1.30 8.51
CA ILE A 100 -17.87 0.17 8.98
C ILE A 100 -18.02 -0.91 7.90
N LEU A 101 -18.16 -0.54 6.64
CA LEU A 101 -18.23 -1.47 5.52
C LEU A 101 -17.03 -2.41 5.43
N ASN A 102 -15.86 -1.94 5.87
CA ASN A 102 -14.60 -2.67 5.82
C ASN A 102 -14.32 -3.54 7.07
N ILE A 103 -15.19 -3.51 8.08
CA ILE A 103 -15.08 -4.36 9.28
C ILE A 103 -15.67 -5.73 8.95
N LYS A 104 -14.83 -6.76 8.95
CA LYS A 104 -15.22 -8.15 8.69
C LYS A 104 -15.58 -8.92 9.96
N GLU A 105 -15.29 -8.37 11.12
CA GLU A 105 -15.46 -9.01 12.42
C GLU A 105 -16.89 -8.84 12.92
N ASN A 106 -17.42 -9.89 13.54
CA ASN A 106 -18.68 -9.81 14.26
C ASN A 106 -18.43 -9.30 15.68
N ILE A 107 -18.41 -7.98 15.86
CA ILE A 107 -18.16 -7.30 17.13
C ILE A 107 -19.35 -6.42 17.51
N SER A 108 -19.41 -6.02 18.79
CA SER A 108 -20.50 -5.19 19.29
C SER A 108 -20.54 -3.80 18.62
N LYS A 109 -21.73 -3.16 18.58
CA LYS A 109 -21.87 -1.78 18.05
C LYS A 109 -20.96 -0.79 18.77
N LYS A 110 -20.71 -0.98 20.08
CA LYS A 110 -19.83 -0.15 20.87
C LYS A 110 -18.37 -0.29 20.38
N ASP A 111 -17.91 -1.53 20.20
CA ASP A 111 -16.54 -1.81 19.75
C ASP A 111 -16.31 -1.30 18.32
N ILE A 112 -17.33 -1.43 17.44
CA ILE A 112 -17.31 -0.83 16.10
C ILE A 112 -17.07 0.68 16.18
N HIS A 113 -17.83 1.37 17.01
CA HIS A 113 -17.73 2.83 17.15
C HIS A 113 -16.36 3.26 17.69
N GLU A 114 -15.84 2.57 18.69
CA GLU A 114 -14.51 2.81 19.25
C GLU A 114 -13.42 2.58 18.22
N LYS A 115 -13.47 1.45 17.51
CA LYS A 115 -12.50 1.10 16.46
C LYS A 115 -12.48 2.11 15.31
N VAL A 116 -13.66 2.53 14.83
CA VAL A 116 -13.77 3.54 13.76
C VAL A 116 -13.20 4.88 14.21
N ASN A 117 -13.52 5.34 15.43
CA ASN A 117 -12.97 6.59 15.94
C ASN A 117 -11.45 6.53 16.10
N GLN A 118 -10.91 5.39 16.57
CA GLN A 118 -9.46 5.21 16.71
C GLN A 118 -8.77 5.31 15.36
N VAL A 119 -9.26 4.60 14.34
CA VAL A 119 -8.64 4.63 13.01
C VAL A 119 -8.76 6.01 12.37
N LEU A 120 -9.89 6.71 12.53
CA LEU A 120 -10.01 8.11 12.08
C LEU A 120 -8.99 9.02 12.76
N MET A 121 -8.73 8.79 14.04
CA MET A 121 -7.72 9.56 14.78
C MET A 121 -6.31 9.26 14.27
N ASP A 122 -6.00 7.98 14.00
CA ASP A 122 -4.69 7.52 13.50
C ASP A 122 -4.32 8.16 12.15
N VAL A 123 -5.31 8.47 11.30
CA VAL A 123 -5.09 9.15 10.01
C VAL A 123 -5.33 10.67 10.07
N GLY A 124 -5.50 11.25 11.26
CA GLY A 124 -5.71 12.69 11.42
C GLY A 124 -7.09 13.21 11.00
N LEU A 125 -8.12 12.34 11.03
CA LEU A 125 -9.53 12.66 10.75
C LEU A 125 -10.39 12.58 12.02
N LYS A 126 -9.85 12.93 13.18
CA LYS A 126 -10.58 12.94 14.46
C LYS A 126 -11.87 13.76 14.34
N GLY A 127 -12.98 13.16 14.79
CA GLY A 127 -14.30 13.81 14.78
C GLY A 127 -15.06 13.72 13.45
N PHE A 128 -14.51 13.04 12.43
CA PHE A 128 -15.13 12.95 11.10
C PHE A 128 -16.12 11.79 10.95
N LEU A 129 -16.45 11.07 12.02
CA LEU A 129 -17.34 9.90 11.97
C LEU A 129 -18.62 10.13 11.15
N ARG A 130 -19.29 11.27 11.39
CA ARG A 130 -20.54 11.65 10.70
C ARG A 130 -20.33 12.57 9.50
N ARG A 131 -19.08 12.90 9.17
CA ARG A 131 -18.75 13.83 8.09
C ARG A 131 -19.11 13.24 6.73
N PRO A 132 -19.88 13.95 5.90
CA PRO A 132 -20.21 13.52 4.55
C PRO A 132 -18.95 13.50 3.67
N VAL A 133 -18.73 12.41 2.91
CA VAL A 133 -17.53 12.21 2.07
C VAL A 133 -17.38 13.30 1.00
N HIS A 134 -18.48 13.76 0.41
CA HIS A 134 -18.43 14.79 -0.62
C HIS A 134 -17.92 16.16 -0.12
N THR A 135 -17.86 16.37 1.21
CA THR A 135 -17.33 17.60 1.81
C THR A 135 -15.82 17.52 2.13
N LEU A 136 -15.18 16.40 1.84
CA LEU A 136 -13.76 16.18 2.10
C LEU A 136 -12.89 16.77 0.98
N SER A 137 -11.73 17.32 1.36
CA SER A 137 -10.66 17.64 0.41
C SER A 137 -10.05 16.36 -0.17
N GLY A 138 -9.28 16.46 -1.27
CA GLY A 138 -8.57 15.32 -1.86
C GLY A 138 -7.66 14.59 -0.87
N GLY A 139 -6.87 15.34 -0.08
CA GLY A 139 -6.02 14.77 0.97
C GLY A 139 -6.82 14.10 2.09
N GLN A 140 -7.99 14.65 2.48
CA GLN A 140 -8.86 14.01 3.47
C GLN A 140 -9.49 12.73 2.93
N LYS A 141 -9.89 12.69 1.65
CA LYS A 141 -10.38 11.46 1.00
C LYS A 141 -9.27 10.40 0.94
N GLN A 142 -8.04 10.79 0.64
CA GLN A 142 -6.90 9.87 0.63
C GLN A 142 -6.63 9.30 2.03
N LYS A 143 -6.69 10.12 3.08
CA LYS A 143 -6.62 9.66 4.48
C LYS A 143 -7.74 8.68 4.82
N LEU A 144 -8.96 8.93 4.34
CA LEU A 144 -10.08 8.01 4.54
C LEU A 144 -9.86 6.67 3.82
N ALA A 145 -9.31 6.67 2.60
CA ALA A 145 -8.96 5.45 1.88
C ALA A 145 -7.88 4.63 2.62
N ILE A 146 -6.89 5.30 3.21
CA ILE A 146 -5.88 4.65 4.08
C ILE A 146 -6.56 4.09 5.34
N ALA A 147 -7.46 4.85 5.98
CA ALA A 147 -8.23 4.38 7.13
C ALA A 147 -9.04 3.12 6.82
N SER A 148 -9.65 3.04 5.63
CA SER A 148 -10.36 1.83 5.15
C SER A 148 -9.45 0.62 5.03
N ALA A 149 -8.20 0.81 4.58
CA ALA A 149 -7.21 -0.26 4.53
C ALA A 149 -6.79 -0.72 5.95
N LEU A 150 -6.63 0.21 6.89
CA LEU A 150 -6.23 -0.10 8.27
C LEU A 150 -7.32 -0.83 9.05
N ILE A 151 -8.59 -0.39 8.92
CA ILE A 151 -9.70 -0.97 9.69
C ILE A 151 -10.00 -2.41 9.29
N SER A 152 -9.64 -2.79 8.05
CA SER A 152 -9.74 -4.17 7.56
C SER A 152 -8.69 -5.13 8.14
N LYS A 153 -7.80 -4.64 9.03
CA LYS A 153 -6.68 -5.39 9.62
C LYS A 153 -5.73 -5.99 8.58
N SER A 154 -5.52 -5.31 7.46
CA SER A 154 -4.56 -5.77 6.47
C SER A 154 -3.14 -5.56 6.99
N SER A 155 -2.35 -6.62 7.00
CA SER A 155 -0.92 -6.58 7.32
C SER A 155 -0.08 -6.06 6.16
N PHE A 156 -0.65 -6.07 4.94
CA PHE A 156 0.00 -5.63 3.71
C PHE A 156 -0.89 -4.64 2.94
N ILE A 157 -0.38 -3.45 2.67
CA ILE A 157 -1.10 -2.39 1.95
C ILE A 157 -0.36 -2.06 0.65
N LEU A 158 -1.07 -2.15 -0.45
CA LEU A 158 -0.61 -1.70 -1.77
C LEU A 158 -1.07 -0.26 -1.98
N MET A 159 -0.18 0.62 -2.46
CA MET A 159 -0.49 2.01 -2.76
C MET A 159 -0.06 2.36 -4.18
N ASP A 160 -1.03 2.75 -5.02
CA ASP A 160 -0.79 3.15 -6.40
C ASP A 160 -0.76 4.68 -6.48
N GLU A 161 0.42 5.26 -6.47
CA GLU A 161 0.68 6.72 -6.57
C GLU A 161 -0.22 7.56 -5.63
N PRO A 162 -0.29 7.28 -4.32
CA PRO A 162 -1.31 7.82 -3.42
C PRO A 162 -1.21 9.33 -3.18
N THR A 163 -0.14 9.98 -3.62
CA THR A 163 0.14 11.41 -3.47
C THR A 163 0.03 12.21 -4.77
N ALA A 164 -0.15 11.54 -5.92
CA ALA A 164 -0.04 12.17 -7.24
C ALA A 164 -1.05 13.31 -7.49
N LEU A 165 -2.22 13.26 -6.84
CA LEU A 165 -3.30 14.25 -7.01
C LEU A 165 -3.40 15.23 -5.84
N LEU A 166 -2.38 15.31 -5.00
CA LEU A 166 -2.40 16.09 -3.77
C LEU A 166 -1.42 17.28 -3.85
N ASP A 167 -1.75 18.35 -3.12
CA ASP A 167 -0.82 19.44 -2.83
C ASP A 167 0.32 18.96 -1.90
N GLU A 168 1.45 19.70 -1.89
CA GLU A 168 2.65 19.33 -1.15
C GLU A 168 2.40 19.10 0.35
N PHE A 169 1.56 19.92 0.98
CA PHE A 169 1.23 19.78 2.38
C PHE A 169 0.47 18.47 2.65
N SER A 170 -0.52 18.16 1.82
CA SER A 170 -1.28 16.90 1.92
C SER A 170 -0.39 15.68 1.63
N GLN A 171 0.55 15.78 0.68
CA GLN A 171 1.52 14.73 0.38
C GLN A 171 2.36 14.39 1.61
N MET A 172 2.94 15.40 2.27
CA MET A 172 3.74 15.20 3.47
C MET A 172 2.94 14.54 4.60
N GLN A 173 1.69 14.96 4.81
CA GLN A 173 0.83 14.33 5.81
C GLN A 173 0.57 12.84 5.52
N ILE A 174 0.37 12.45 4.24
CA ILE A 174 0.23 11.03 3.87
C ILE A 174 1.51 10.26 4.17
N ILE A 175 2.67 10.81 3.81
CA ILE A 175 3.97 10.18 4.07
C ILE A 175 4.17 9.97 5.58
N GLU A 176 3.92 10.99 6.40
CA GLU A 176 4.04 10.91 7.86
C GLU A 176 3.11 9.85 8.46
N ILE A 177 1.85 9.78 8.01
CA ILE A 177 0.91 8.74 8.43
C ILE A 177 1.50 7.35 8.11
N ILE A 178 1.93 7.13 6.87
CA ILE A 178 2.46 5.83 6.45
C ILE A 178 3.72 5.45 7.22
N LYS A 179 4.66 6.39 7.41
CA LYS A 179 5.85 6.15 8.24
C LYS A 179 5.47 5.77 9.66
N SER A 180 4.55 6.50 10.29
CA SER A 180 4.11 6.17 11.65
C SER A 180 3.50 4.77 11.77
N LEU A 181 2.86 4.28 10.70
CA LEU A 181 2.22 2.96 10.67
C LEU A 181 3.22 1.83 10.42
N THR A 182 4.24 2.07 9.59
CA THR A 182 5.29 1.08 9.28
C THR A 182 6.34 0.97 10.37
N ASP A 183 6.57 2.05 11.13
CA ASP A 183 7.56 2.12 12.22
C ASP A 183 6.99 1.69 13.57
N LYS A 184 5.70 1.29 13.65
CA LYS A 184 5.08 0.82 14.90
C LYS A 184 5.85 -0.36 15.48
N GLN A 185 6.23 -0.26 16.76
CA GLN A 185 6.93 -1.33 17.49
C GLN A 185 6.06 -2.59 17.67
N TYR A 186 4.74 -2.41 17.75
CA TYR A 186 3.75 -3.49 17.87
C TYR A 186 2.85 -3.50 16.64
N GLN A 187 2.78 -4.63 15.95
CA GLN A 187 2.00 -4.86 14.74
C GLN A 187 2.36 -3.88 13.60
N PRO A 188 3.64 -3.80 13.21
CA PRO A 188 4.03 -3.00 12.06
C PRO A 188 3.36 -3.56 10.80
N ILE A 189 2.90 -2.67 9.92
CA ILE A 189 2.37 -3.05 8.61
C ILE A 189 3.45 -3.00 7.55
N THR A 190 3.25 -3.76 6.47
CA THR A 190 4.04 -3.65 5.25
C THR A 190 3.31 -2.79 4.24
N VAL A 191 3.97 -1.80 3.69
CA VAL A 191 3.44 -0.97 2.62
C VAL A 191 4.30 -1.12 1.38
N LEU A 192 3.70 -1.50 0.25
CA LEU A 192 4.31 -1.38 -1.07
C LEU A 192 3.69 -0.18 -1.78
N TRP A 193 4.47 0.88 -1.89
CA TRP A 193 4.09 2.15 -2.50
C TRP A 193 4.71 2.28 -3.89
N ILE A 194 3.86 2.40 -4.89
CA ILE A 194 4.27 2.68 -6.27
C ILE A 194 4.29 4.17 -6.49
N THR A 195 5.38 4.67 -7.09
CA THR A 195 5.52 6.08 -7.43
C THR A 195 6.34 6.26 -8.71
N HIS A 196 6.20 7.41 -9.33
CA HIS A 196 7.13 7.90 -10.37
C HIS A 196 7.98 9.08 -9.86
N ARG A 197 7.80 9.49 -8.58
CA ARG A 197 8.41 10.64 -7.95
C ARG A 197 9.65 10.21 -7.16
N LEU A 198 10.80 10.69 -7.60
CA LEU A 198 12.10 10.31 -7.03
C LEU A 198 12.27 10.86 -5.59
N GLU A 199 11.71 12.05 -5.35
CA GLU A 199 11.77 12.74 -4.06
C GLU A 199 11.10 11.98 -2.92
N GLU A 200 10.12 11.11 -3.22
CA GLU A 200 9.44 10.30 -2.20
C GLU A 200 10.31 9.16 -1.68
N LEU A 201 11.28 8.69 -2.47
CA LEU A 201 12.10 7.52 -2.10
C LEU A 201 12.89 7.70 -0.81
N ILE A 202 13.21 8.93 -0.41
CA ILE A 202 13.97 9.21 0.82
C ILE A 202 13.26 8.72 2.09
N TYR A 203 11.94 8.52 2.01
CA TYR A 203 11.12 8.05 3.13
C TYR A 203 11.02 6.52 3.21
N ALA A 204 11.44 5.81 2.15
CA ALA A 204 11.37 4.36 2.08
C ALA A 204 12.44 3.68 2.95
N ASP A 205 12.14 2.47 3.44
CA ASP A 205 13.14 1.59 4.05
C ASP A 205 13.94 0.86 2.97
N LYS A 206 13.27 0.53 1.86
CA LYS A 206 13.85 -0.06 0.66
C LYS A 206 13.17 0.50 -0.58
N ALA A 207 13.95 0.66 -1.65
CA ALA A 207 13.45 1.10 -2.93
C ALA A 207 13.97 0.22 -4.07
N SER A 208 13.20 0.14 -5.14
CA SER A 208 13.59 -0.53 -6.38
C SER A 208 13.08 0.23 -7.59
N LYS A 209 13.65 -0.04 -8.77
CA LYS A 209 13.17 0.48 -10.06
C LYS A 209 12.55 -0.63 -10.89
N MET A 210 11.50 -0.25 -11.62
CA MET A 210 10.92 -1.06 -12.67
C MET A 210 11.15 -0.40 -14.01
N ILE A 211 11.79 -1.12 -14.94
CA ILE A 211 12.15 -0.62 -16.28
C ILE A 211 11.70 -1.67 -17.29
N ASN A 212 10.81 -1.31 -18.21
CA ASN A 212 10.34 -2.19 -19.30
C ASN A 212 9.90 -3.59 -18.84
N GLY A 213 9.14 -3.66 -17.75
CA GLY A 213 8.64 -4.93 -17.22
C GLY A 213 9.62 -5.72 -16.35
N GLN A 214 10.85 -5.25 -16.22
CA GLN A 214 11.89 -5.89 -15.40
C GLN A 214 12.05 -5.16 -14.08
N PHE A 215 12.19 -5.92 -13.01
CA PHE A 215 12.37 -5.45 -11.65
C PHE A 215 13.86 -5.45 -11.28
N SER A 216 14.33 -4.34 -10.72
CA SER A 216 15.67 -4.26 -10.13
C SER A 216 15.66 -4.84 -8.70
N VAL A 217 16.84 -5.13 -8.15
CA VAL A 217 16.94 -5.54 -6.74
C VAL A 217 16.54 -4.42 -5.79
N TRP A 218 16.06 -4.79 -4.60
CA TRP A 218 15.81 -3.85 -3.51
C TRP A 218 17.11 -3.24 -3.01
N GLN A 219 17.15 -1.92 -2.92
CA GLN A 219 18.33 -1.16 -2.52
C GLN A 219 18.00 -0.15 -1.44
N ASN A 220 19.05 0.42 -0.84
CA ASN A 220 18.89 1.59 0.01
C ASN A 220 18.38 2.77 -0.84
N PRO A 221 17.38 3.54 -0.38
CA PRO A 221 16.86 4.70 -1.11
C PRO A 221 17.93 5.73 -1.50
N ASN A 222 18.98 5.87 -0.71
CA ASN A 222 20.11 6.79 -1.00
C ASN A 222 20.83 6.46 -2.31
N ASN A 223 20.74 5.23 -2.81
CA ASN A 223 21.35 4.83 -4.08
C ASN A 223 20.61 5.40 -5.31
N PHE A 224 19.44 6.03 -5.11
CA PHE A 224 18.62 6.62 -6.17
C PHE A 224 18.80 8.14 -6.28
N LYS A 225 19.60 8.76 -5.40
CA LYS A 225 19.93 10.19 -5.54
C LYS A 225 20.68 10.35 -6.85
N GLU A 226 20.15 11.23 -7.72
CA GLU A 226 20.90 11.66 -8.91
C GLU A 226 22.21 12.30 -8.44
N LYS A 227 23.30 11.90 -9.12
CA LYS A 227 24.63 12.54 -8.96
C LYS A 227 24.62 13.89 -9.62
#